data_36882cb72d78fc97bdffd2a48716cd55
#
_entry.id   36882cb72d78fc97bdffd2a48716cd55
#
_cell.length_a   1.000
_cell.length_b   1.000
_cell.length_c   1.000
_cell.angle_alpha   90.00
_cell.angle_beta   90.00
_cell.angle_gamma   90.00
#
_symmetry.space_group_name_H-M   'P 1'
#
loop_
_entity.id
_entity.type
_entity.pdbx_description
1 polymer ?
#
loop_
_entity_poly.entity_id
_entity_poly.type
_entity_poly.pdbx_seq_one_letter_code
_entity_poly.pdbx_strand_id
1 'polypeptide(L)'
;MNTYENYIKEFLKDRHEVLMTLDLDKAKKYCEKYDVPKASCDEALLIGLHKARLHATDIPKDLREESVKWLIERGYSTNIF
;
A
#
# COMPACT_ATOMS: atom_id res chain seq x y z
N MET A 1 -17.62 18.45 -14.87
CA MET A 1 -17.10 17.33 -14.09
C MET A 1 -16.27 17.83 -12.92
N ASN A 2 -16.42 17.23 -11.76
CA ASN A 2 -15.75 17.69 -10.55
C ASN A 2 -14.28 17.22 -10.55
N THR A 3 -13.35 18.17 -10.51
CA THR A 3 -11.91 17.90 -10.48
C THR A 3 -11.53 17.07 -9.25
N TYR A 4 -12.20 17.30 -8.13
CA TYR A 4 -11.97 16.56 -6.89
C TYR A 4 -12.32 15.07 -7.03
N GLU A 5 -13.44 14.77 -7.70
CA GLU A 5 -13.83 13.37 -7.94
C GLU A 5 -12.83 12.65 -8.82
N ASN A 6 -12.31 13.32 -9.85
CA ASN A 6 -11.28 12.75 -10.72
C ASN A 6 -10.00 12.47 -9.95
N TYR A 7 -9.61 13.38 -9.06
CA TYR A 7 -8.43 13.20 -8.21
C TYR A 7 -8.58 11.98 -7.31
N ILE A 8 -9.75 11.81 -6.67
CA ILE A 8 -9.99 10.67 -5.78
C ILE A 8 -9.98 9.35 -6.56
N LYS A 9 -10.60 9.31 -7.74
CA LYS A 9 -10.61 8.10 -8.59
C LYS A 9 -9.19 7.70 -8.96
N GLU A 10 -8.36 8.65 -9.36
CA GLU A 10 -6.97 8.40 -9.72
C GLU A 10 -6.16 7.93 -8.52
N PHE A 11 -6.36 8.55 -7.36
CA PHE A 11 -5.72 8.15 -6.13
C PHE A 11 -6.03 6.70 -5.78
N LEU A 12 -7.30 6.31 -5.82
CA LEU A 12 -7.72 4.94 -5.50
C LEU A 12 -7.18 3.93 -6.49
N LYS A 13 -7.14 4.29 -7.77
CA LYS A 13 -6.58 3.42 -8.82
C LYS A 13 -5.09 3.20 -8.61
N ASP A 14 -4.35 4.27 -8.36
CA ASP A 14 -2.90 4.18 -8.16
C ASP A 14 -2.58 3.41 -6.88
N ARG A 15 -3.34 3.64 -5.80
CA ARG A 15 -3.19 2.91 -4.55
C ARG A 15 -3.45 1.42 -4.74
N HIS A 16 -4.51 1.08 -5.46
CA HIS A 16 -4.83 -0.32 -5.75
C HIS A 16 -3.69 -1.01 -6.48
N GLU A 17 -3.14 -0.37 -7.50
CA GLU A 17 -2.02 -0.92 -8.28
C GLU A 17 -0.78 -1.14 -7.41
N VAL A 18 -0.45 -0.17 -6.56
CA VAL A 18 0.68 -0.30 -5.63
C VAL A 18 0.48 -1.50 -4.69
N LEU A 19 -0.72 -1.66 -4.13
CA LEU A 19 -1.01 -2.75 -3.20
C LEU A 19 -1.08 -4.12 -3.90
N MET A 20 -1.51 -4.15 -5.16
CA MET A 20 -1.55 -5.40 -5.93
C MET A 20 -0.15 -5.90 -6.30
N THR A 21 0.75 -5.00 -6.64
CA THR A 21 2.07 -5.36 -7.17
C THR A 21 3.19 -5.29 -6.14
N LEU A 22 3.07 -4.45 -5.12
CA LEU A 22 4.12 -4.12 -4.17
C LEU A 22 5.43 -3.69 -4.85
N ASP A 23 5.31 -3.08 -6.02
CA ASP A 23 6.44 -2.53 -6.76
C ASP A 23 6.96 -1.28 -6.04
N LEU A 24 8.21 -1.31 -5.60
CA LEU A 24 8.80 -0.21 -4.84
C LEU A 24 8.89 1.09 -5.64
N ASP A 25 9.19 1.00 -6.93
CA ASP A 25 9.27 2.18 -7.78
C ASP A 25 7.91 2.85 -7.93
N LYS A 26 6.87 2.04 -8.14
CA LYS A 26 5.50 2.55 -8.21
C LYS A 26 5.06 3.15 -6.88
N ALA A 27 5.42 2.50 -5.76
CA ALA A 27 5.08 3.00 -4.43
C ALA A 27 5.75 4.34 -4.15
N LYS A 28 7.01 4.50 -4.52
CA LYS A 28 7.75 5.75 -4.35
C LYS A 28 7.14 6.88 -5.19
N LYS A 29 6.77 6.58 -6.44
CA LYS A 29 6.09 7.55 -7.31
C LYS A 29 4.73 7.94 -6.77
N TYR A 30 3.99 6.97 -6.22
CA TYR A 30 2.71 7.22 -5.57
C TYR A 30 2.88 8.18 -4.39
N CYS A 31 3.86 7.94 -3.54
CA CYS A 31 4.13 8.81 -2.39
C CYS A 31 4.47 10.24 -2.84
N GLU A 32 5.26 10.39 -3.89
CA GLU A 32 5.61 11.71 -4.42
C GLU A 32 4.39 12.42 -5.03
N LYS A 33 3.59 11.69 -5.80
CA LYS A 33 2.43 12.26 -6.49
C LYS A 33 1.36 12.77 -5.52
N TYR A 34 1.15 12.07 -4.43
CA TYR A 34 0.07 12.37 -3.47
C TYR A 34 0.58 12.97 -2.17
N ASP A 35 1.84 13.37 -2.13
CA ASP A 35 2.46 14.00 -0.97
C ASP A 35 2.33 13.16 0.30
N VAL A 36 2.47 11.85 0.16
CA VAL A 36 2.48 10.91 1.27
C VAL A 36 3.88 10.86 1.87
N PRO A 37 4.02 10.91 3.21
CA PRO A 37 5.33 10.81 3.83
C PRO A 37 6.06 9.54 3.41
N LYS A 38 7.34 9.68 3.02
CA LYS A 38 8.18 8.56 2.60
C LYS A 38 8.71 7.81 3.82
N ALA A 39 8.75 6.48 3.71
CA ALA A 39 9.41 5.66 4.70
C ALA A 39 10.93 5.88 4.67
N SER A 40 11.59 5.63 5.78
CA SER A 40 13.04 5.84 5.93
C SER A 40 13.89 4.90 5.07
N CYS A 41 13.34 3.73 4.72
CA CYS A 41 14.04 2.74 3.88
C CYS A 41 13.02 1.85 3.17
N ASP A 42 13.51 1.04 2.22
CA ASP A 42 12.65 0.15 1.44
C ASP A 42 11.93 -0.88 2.30
N GLU A 43 12.58 -1.42 3.33
CA GLU A 43 11.93 -2.35 4.23
C GLU A 43 10.77 -1.71 4.99
N ALA A 44 10.95 -0.50 5.50
CA ALA A 44 9.88 0.24 6.17
C ALA A 44 8.72 0.50 5.22
N LEU A 45 9.01 0.80 3.95
CA LEU A 45 7.99 0.99 2.94
C LEU A 45 7.21 -0.31 2.69
N LEU A 46 7.92 -1.45 2.57
CA LEU A 46 7.28 -2.75 2.40
C LEU A 46 6.38 -3.12 3.59
N ILE A 47 6.85 -2.87 4.80
CA ILE A 47 6.05 -3.11 6.01
C ILE A 47 4.73 -2.34 5.93
N GLY A 48 4.81 -1.06 5.58
CA GLY A 48 3.63 -0.21 5.44
C GLY A 48 2.68 -0.72 4.36
N LEU A 49 3.22 -1.16 3.22
CA LEU A 49 2.42 -1.68 2.11
C LEU A 49 1.73 -3.00 2.47
N HIS A 50 2.44 -3.91 3.13
CA HIS A 50 1.83 -5.17 3.58
C HIS A 50 0.74 -4.93 4.61
N LYS A 51 0.94 -4.00 5.55
CA LYS A 51 -0.09 -3.62 6.52
C LYS A 51 -1.30 -2.99 5.83
N ALA A 52 -1.08 -2.13 4.84
CA ALA A 52 -2.16 -1.51 4.08
C ALA A 52 -3.02 -2.55 3.35
N ARG A 53 -2.41 -3.61 2.81
CA ARG A 53 -3.15 -4.71 2.18
C ARG A 53 -4.16 -5.34 3.12
N LEU A 54 -3.82 -5.49 4.41
CA LEU A 54 -4.68 -6.14 5.38
C LEU A 54 -6.00 -5.39 5.60
N HIS A 55 -5.98 -4.08 5.38
CA HIS A 55 -7.13 -3.22 5.60
C HIS A 55 -7.79 -2.74 4.30
N ALA A 56 -7.32 -3.21 3.17
CA ALA A 56 -7.87 -2.85 1.86
C ALA A 56 -8.94 -3.84 1.44
N THR A 57 -10.17 -3.37 1.29
CA THR A 57 -11.30 -4.23 0.92
C THR A 57 -11.29 -4.65 -0.54
N ASP A 58 -10.57 -3.93 -1.38
CA ASP A 58 -10.44 -4.18 -2.82
C ASP A 58 -9.28 -5.12 -3.18
N ILE A 59 -8.54 -5.60 -2.19
CA ILE A 59 -7.43 -6.52 -2.41
C ILE A 59 -7.90 -7.97 -2.17
N PRO A 60 -7.58 -8.90 -3.09
CA PRO A 60 -7.96 -10.30 -2.94
C PRO A 60 -7.47 -10.93 -1.63
N LYS A 61 -8.25 -11.86 -1.13
CA LYS A 61 -7.98 -12.54 0.15
C LYS A 61 -6.61 -13.23 0.17
N ASP A 62 -6.23 -13.87 -0.93
CA ASP A 62 -4.95 -14.58 -1.03
C ASP A 62 -3.76 -13.62 -0.87
N LEU A 63 -3.84 -12.42 -1.45
CA LEU A 63 -2.79 -11.40 -1.29
C LEU A 63 -2.75 -10.86 0.14
N ARG A 64 -3.91 -10.70 0.78
CA ARG A 64 -3.96 -10.29 2.18
C ARG A 64 -3.34 -11.35 3.09
N GLU A 65 -3.63 -12.62 2.85
CA GLU A 65 -3.04 -13.73 3.61
C GLU A 65 -1.52 -13.81 3.40
N GLU A 66 -1.05 -13.58 2.19
CA GLU A 66 0.37 -13.48 1.88
C GLU A 66 1.04 -12.40 2.72
N SER A 67 0.40 -11.24 2.85
CA SER A 67 0.93 -10.13 3.64
C SER A 67 0.96 -10.45 5.13
N VAL A 68 -0.07 -11.13 5.67
CA VAL A 68 -0.07 -11.60 7.05
C VAL A 68 1.15 -12.51 7.29
N LYS A 69 1.35 -13.47 6.42
CA LYS A 69 2.46 -14.42 6.51
C LYS A 69 3.81 -13.70 6.44
N TRP A 70 3.96 -12.76 5.51
CA TRP A 70 5.19 -11.98 5.35
C TRP A 70 5.53 -11.22 6.63
N LEU A 71 4.54 -10.57 7.24
CA LEU A 71 4.73 -9.80 8.46
C LEU A 71 5.10 -10.70 9.65
N ILE A 72 4.36 -11.79 9.83
CA ILE A 72 4.59 -12.72 10.95
C ILE A 72 5.95 -13.37 10.86
N GLU A 73 6.36 -13.84 9.67
CA GLU A 73 7.66 -14.48 9.47
C GLU A 73 8.83 -13.54 9.82
N ARG A 74 8.65 -12.25 9.72
CA ARG A 74 9.67 -11.24 10.03
C ARG A 74 9.54 -10.63 11.41
N GLY A 75 8.58 -11.11 12.21
CA GLY A 75 8.37 -10.62 13.56
C GLY A 75 7.67 -9.28 13.67
N TYR A 76 6.99 -8.83 12.61
CA TYR A 76 6.26 -7.58 12.63
C TYR A 76 4.80 -7.78 13.03
N SER A 77 4.21 -6.74 13.64
CA SER A 77 2.79 -6.73 13.99
C SER A 77 1.93 -6.66 12.73
N THR A 78 0.78 -7.33 12.76
CA THR A 78 -0.24 -7.21 11.72
C THR A 78 -1.17 -6.02 11.95
N ASN A 79 -1.02 -5.29 13.04
CA ASN A 79 -1.78 -4.08 13.32
C ASN A 79 -1.21 -2.90 12.55
N ILE A 80 -2.07 -1.95 12.19
CA ILE A 80 -1.66 -0.72 11.49
C ILE A 80 -0.78 0.15 12.38
N PHE A 81 -1.02 0.09 13.68
CA PHE A 81 -0.31 0.90 14.68
C PHE A 81 0.66 0.07 15.49
#